data_5c6492721538ce7128cb70fdcf1510dc
#
_entry.id   5c6492721538ce7128cb70fdcf1510dc
#
_cell.length_a   1.000
_cell.length_b   1.000
_cell.length_c   1.000
_cell.angle_alpha   90.00
_cell.angle_beta   90.00
_cell.angle_gamma   90.00
#
_symmetry.space_group_name_H-M   'P 1'
#
loop_
_entity.id
_entity.type
_entity.pdbx_description
1 polymer ?
#
loop_
_entity_poly.entity_id
_entity_poly.type
_entity_poly.pdbx_seq_one_letter_code
_entity_poly.pdbx_strand_id
1 'polypeptide(L)'
;MSDQIKHTSSQNFSDGELVSVLTTQPIDRFLDYKAPKEGVNLGSYVEVPLGPRKVIGVVWCAGKGDYDQNKIRTISNRLDVPEMRPEMMEFLSRVGRYTLTPLNGMLKLATRAPGLTDPPSMKIVYAKGDGDVDRMTPARERVLKILKDTADMQFTGKELKEAANVTISVIKGLVSQGAVAELESPRDIPYAELDPCLPSKKLTSAQKDAGDRLRKNIRMNTYNTTLLRGITGSGKTEVYLEAVAECLLLGKQALILIPEIALTVEFLDRLKKRFGQKPAQWHSGVTMTEKRRCWRMVAEAKAQVVVGARSSLYL
;
A
#
# COMPACT_ATOMS: atom_id res chain seq x y z
N MET A 1 -20.79 0.14 -29.11
CA MET A 1 -21.78 0.23 -28.03
C MET A 1 -21.02 0.66 -26.78
N SER A 2 -21.13 1.92 -26.41
CA SER A 2 -20.42 2.51 -25.28
C SER A 2 -21.34 2.53 -24.07
N ASP A 3 -21.40 1.42 -23.33
CA ASP A 3 -21.97 1.43 -21.99
C ASP A 3 -20.96 2.14 -21.08
N GLN A 4 -21.24 3.38 -20.76
CA GLN A 4 -20.59 4.11 -19.68
C GLN A 4 -20.95 3.39 -18.38
N ILE A 5 -20.02 2.58 -17.86
CA ILE A 5 -20.11 2.07 -16.51
C ILE A 5 -19.94 3.28 -15.58
N LYS A 6 -21.05 3.87 -15.16
CA LYS A 6 -21.06 4.86 -14.08
C LYS A 6 -20.77 4.11 -12.79
N HIS A 7 -19.53 4.17 -12.32
CA HIS A 7 -19.20 3.72 -10.97
C HIS A 7 -19.79 4.70 -9.97
N THR A 8 -20.97 4.39 -9.48
CA THR A 8 -21.60 5.07 -8.33
C THR A 8 -20.93 4.51 -7.05
N SER A 9 -20.61 5.39 -6.14
CA SER A 9 -20.01 5.11 -4.83
C SER A 9 -20.65 3.91 -4.10
N SER A 10 -19.82 3.00 -3.55
CA SER A 10 -20.12 1.90 -2.64
C SER A 10 -21.41 1.12 -2.92
N GLN A 11 -21.43 0.36 -4.02
CA GLN A 11 -22.49 -0.63 -4.23
C GLN A 11 -22.14 -1.87 -3.41
N ASN A 12 -23.03 -2.23 -2.47
CA ASN A 12 -22.96 -3.46 -1.67
C ASN A 12 -23.87 -4.51 -2.30
N PHE A 13 -23.43 -5.77 -2.26
CA PHE A 13 -24.18 -6.93 -2.72
C PHE A 13 -24.37 -7.89 -1.57
N SER A 14 -25.61 -8.20 -1.26
CA SER A 14 -26.01 -9.09 -0.17
C SER A 14 -25.89 -10.57 -0.56
N ASP A 15 -26.06 -11.45 0.44
CA ASP A 15 -26.03 -12.90 0.23
C ASP A 15 -26.88 -13.36 -0.96
N GLY A 16 -26.27 -14.12 -1.83
CA GLY A 16 -26.92 -14.72 -3.00
C GLY A 16 -27.12 -13.77 -4.19
N GLU A 17 -26.92 -12.46 -4.04
CA GLU A 17 -26.98 -11.53 -5.16
C GLU A 17 -25.89 -11.85 -6.21
N LEU A 18 -26.24 -11.64 -7.49
CA LEU A 18 -25.31 -11.90 -8.58
C LEU A 18 -24.33 -10.74 -8.76
N VAL A 19 -23.06 -11.05 -8.82
CA VAL A 19 -21.97 -10.11 -9.09
C VAL A 19 -21.10 -10.63 -10.24
N SER A 20 -20.67 -9.71 -11.08
CA SER A 20 -19.70 -9.98 -12.13
C SER A 20 -18.28 -9.75 -11.62
N VAL A 21 -17.45 -10.77 -11.67
CA VAL A 21 -16.05 -10.74 -11.21
C VAL A 21 -15.11 -10.74 -12.40
N LEU A 22 -14.18 -9.79 -12.41
CA LEU A 22 -13.04 -9.81 -13.31
C LEU A 22 -11.92 -10.61 -12.65
N THR A 23 -11.46 -11.69 -13.29
CA THR A 23 -10.40 -12.53 -12.75
C THR A 23 -9.02 -12.18 -13.35
N THR A 24 -7.94 -12.57 -12.66
CA THR A 24 -6.57 -12.42 -13.18
C THR A 24 -6.19 -13.47 -14.23
N GLN A 25 -7.10 -14.39 -14.56
CA GLN A 25 -6.88 -15.42 -15.57
C GLN A 25 -7.07 -14.86 -16.99
N PRO A 26 -6.50 -15.48 -18.03
CA PRO A 26 -6.60 -15.02 -19.41
C PRO A 26 -7.99 -15.32 -20.01
N ILE A 27 -9.02 -14.84 -19.34
CA ILE A 27 -10.43 -14.95 -19.76
C ILE A 27 -10.92 -13.51 -19.97
N ASP A 28 -11.10 -13.13 -21.22
CA ASP A 28 -11.46 -11.75 -21.60
C ASP A 28 -12.98 -11.51 -21.48
N ARG A 29 -13.52 -11.86 -20.32
CA ARG A 29 -14.92 -11.58 -19.94
C ARG A 29 -15.09 -11.59 -18.43
N PHE A 30 -16.15 -10.94 -17.97
CA PHE A 30 -16.62 -11.06 -16.61
C PHE A 30 -17.28 -12.43 -16.39
N LEU A 31 -17.12 -12.95 -15.18
CA LEU A 31 -17.75 -14.21 -14.75
C LEU A 31 -18.72 -13.90 -13.60
N ASP A 32 -19.95 -14.41 -13.70
CA ASP A 32 -20.95 -14.20 -12.67
C ASP A 32 -20.81 -15.22 -11.54
N TYR A 33 -20.89 -14.70 -10.31
CA TYR A 33 -20.87 -15.46 -9.07
C TYR A 33 -21.97 -14.97 -8.13
N LYS A 34 -22.35 -15.77 -7.14
CA LYS A 34 -23.21 -15.36 -6.04
C LYS A 34 -22.36 -14.71 -4.95
N ALA A 35 -22.82 -13.61 -4.40
CA ALA A 35 -22.22 -13.00 -3.22
C ALA A 35 -22.28 -13.97 -2.03
N PRO A 36 -21.25 -14.02 -1.17
CA PRO A 36 -21.22 -14.85 0.02
C PRO A 36 -22.12 -14.26 1.12
N LYS A 37 -22.34 -15.02 2.20
CA LYS A 37 -23.21 -14.63 3.33
C LYS A 37 -22.86 -13.29 3.97
N GLU A 38 -21.57 -12.98 4.06
CA GLU A 38 -21.06 -11.69 4.57
C GLU A 38 -21.22 -10.53 3.61
N GLY A 39 -21.69 -10.81 2.38
CA GLY A 39 -21.79 -9.82 1.32
C GLY A 39 -20.42 -9.40 0.75
N VAL A 40 -20.46 -8.65 -0.33
CA VAL A 40 -19.27 -8.04 -0.97
C VAL A 40 -19.61 -6.66 -1.52
N ASN A 41 -18.61 -5.82 -1.61
CA ASN A 41 -18.72 -4.50 -2.21
C ASN A 41 -18.15 -4.48 -3.62
N LEU A 42 -18.57 -3.48 -4.40
CA LEU A 42 -17.87 -3.13 -5.64
C LEU A 42 -16.39 -2.88 -5.33
N GLY A 43 -15.49 -3.48 -6.12
CA GLY A 43 -14.05 -3.39 -5.89
C GLY A 43 -13.48 -4.38 -4.89
N SER A 44 -14.32 -5.18 -4.18
CA SER A 44 -13.83 -6.21 -3.27
C SER A 44 -12.93 -7.21 -4.01
N TYR A 45 -11.77 -7.49 -3.44
CA TYR A 45 -10.91 -8.57 -3.88
C TYR A 45 -11.44 -9.89 -3.35
N VAL A 46 -11.58 -10.87 -4.23
CA VAL A 46 -12.23 -12.14 -3.91
C VAL A 46 -11.46 -13.34 -4.46
N GLU A 47 -11.56 -14.47 -3.78
CA GLU A 47 -11.24 -15.78 -4.38
C GLU A 47 -12.50 -16.40 -4.94
N VAL A 48 -12.45 -16.81 -6.19
CA VAL A 48 -13.56 -17.46 -6.87
C VAL A 48 -13.18 -18.83 -7.43
N PRO A 49 -14.09 -19.79 -7.43
CA PRO A 49 -13.84 -21.09 -8.01
C PRO A 49 -13.87 -21.00 -9.54
N LEU A 50 -12.80 -21.46 -10.20
CA LEU A 50 -12.68 -21.56 -11.65
C LEU A 50 -12.23 -22.98 -12.02
N GLY A 51 -13.18 -23.83 -12.42
CA GLY A 51 -12.94 -25.26 -12.54
C GLY A 51 -12.53 -25.87 -11.20
N PRO A 52 -11.41 -26.61 -11.14
CA PRO A 52 -10.88 -27.19 -9.90
C PRO A 52 -10.02 -26.23 -9.08
N ARG A 53 -9.73 -25.02 -9.57
CA ARG A 53 -8.84 -24.05 -8.96
C ARG A 53 -9.62 -22.91 -8.35
N LYS A 54 -9.03 -22.26 -7.34
CA LYS A 54 -9.44 -20.95 -6.88
C LYS A 54 -8.54 -19.90 -7.50
N VAL A 55 -9.11 -18.79 -7.93
CA VAL A 55 -8.40 -17.70 -8.57
C VAL A 55 -8.81 -16.36 -7.95
N ILE A 56 -7.89 -15.40 -7.99
CA ILE A 56 -8.16 -14.04 -7.52
C ILE A 56 -8.94 -13.30 -8.60
N GLY A 57 -9.93 -12.52 -8.14
CA GLY A 57 -10.66 -11.57 -8.96
C GLY A 57 -11.06 -10.34 -8.15
N VAL A 58 -11.69 -9.41 -8.85
CA VAL A 58 -12.28 -8.19 -8.25
C VAL A 58 -13.74 -8.12 -8.68
N VAL A 59 -14.62 -7.82 -7.74
CA VAL A 59 -16.04 -7.56 -8.01
C VAL A 59 -16.12 -6.27 -8.84
N TRP A 60 -16.59 -6.39 -10.09
CA TRP A 60 -16.51 -5.30 -11.07
C TRP A 60 -17.83 -4.58 -11.32
N CYS A 61 -18.93 -5.29 -11.26
CA CYS A 61 -20.28 -4.75 -11.38
C CYS A 61 -21.31 -5.80 -10.92
N ALA A 62 -22.60 -5.43 -10.95
CA ALA A 62 -23.69 -6.37 -10.77
C ALA A 62 -23.65 -7.48 -11.83
N GLY A 63 -23.99 -8.69 -11.46
CA GLY A 63 -24.07 -9.83 -12.36
C GLY A 63 -25.19 -9.67 -13.39
N LYS A 64 -24.97 -10.17 -14.59
CA LYS A 64 -25.97 -10.10 -15.69
C LYS A 64 -26.97 -11.24 -15.64
N GLY A 65 -26.60 -12.38 -15.05
CA GLY A 65 -27.45 -13.56 -14.97
C GLY A 65 -27.65 -14.29 -16.32
N ASP A 66 -26.76 -14.05 -17.28
CA ASP A 66 -26.86 -14.64 -18.64
C ASP A 66 -26.54 -16.15 -18.67
N TYR A 67 -26.29 -16.75 -17.51
CA TYR A 67 -25.96 -18.16 -17.34
C TYR A 67 -27.06 -18.91 -16.58
N ASP A 68 -27.08 -20.24 -16.77
CA ASP A 68 -27.89 -21.14 -15.95
C ASP A 68 -27.58 -20.91 -14.45
N GLN A 69 -28.55 -20.37 -13.72
CA GLN A 69 -28.41 -19.97 -12.32
C GLN A 69 -27.99 -21.15 -11.41
N ASN A 70 -28.29 -22.39 -11.80
CA ASN A 70 -27.89 -23.59 -11.05
C ASN A 70 -26.40 -23.89 -11.17
N LYS A 71 -25.72 -23.32 -12.18
CA LYS A 71 -24.28 -23.47 -12.42
C LYS A 71 -23.47 -22.34 -11.86
N ILE A 72 -24.10 -21.23 -11.43
CA ILE A 72 -23.42 -20.08 -10.87
C ILE A 72 -22.98 -20.45 -9.44
N ARG A 73 -21.68 -20.44 -9.21
CA ARG A 73 -21.05 -20.75 -7.92
C ARG A 73 -21.00 -19.51 -7.04
N THR A 74 -20.88 -19.71 -5.73
CA THR A 74 -20.67 -18.65 -4.77
C THR A 74 -19.17 -18.28 -4.72
N ILE A 75 -18.86 -16.99 -4.46
CA ILE A 75 -17.52 -16.53 -4.12
C ILE A 75 -16.99 -17.35 -2.94
N SER A 76 -15.77 -17.88 -3.05
CA SER A 76 -15.19 -18.75 -2.02
C SER A 76 -14.75 -18.00 -0.79
N ASN A 77 -14.18 -16.79 -0.97
CA ASN A 77 -13.64 -15.99 0.12
C ASN A 77 -13.52 -14.51 -0.33
N ARG A 78 -13.80 -13.57 0.57
CA ARG A 78 -13.42 -12.17 0.44
C ARG A 78 -12.04 -11.99 1.05
N LEU A 79 -11.12 -11.33 0.33
CA LEU A 79 -9.78 -11.06 0.85
C LEU A 79 -9.80 -9.89 1.83
N ASP A 80 -9.00 -9.99 2.87
CA ASP A 80 -8.84 -8.94 3.90
C ASP A 80 -7.87 -7.84 3.41
N VAL A 81 -8.32 -7.13 2.40
CA VAL A 81 -7.64 -5.96 1.82
C VAL A 81 -8.69 -4.91 1.44
N PRO A 82 -8.35 -3.62 1.44
CA PRO A 82 -9.26 -2.57 1.01
C PRO A 82 -9.74 -2.79 -0.42
N GLU A 83 -10.97 -2.41 -0.72
CA GLU A 83 -11.55 -2.50 -2.05
C GLU A 83 -10.75 -1.67 -3.06
N MET A 84 -10.68 -2.16 -4.30
CA MET A 84 -10.16 -1.39 -5.42
C MET A 84 -11.07 -0.18 -5.64
N ARG A 85 -10.49 1.01 -5.60
CA ARG A 85 -11.26 2.25 -5.78
C ARG A 85 -11.86 2.36 -7.19
N PRO A 86 -13.03 2.96 -7.34
CA PRO A 86 -13.66 3.15 -8.66
C PRO A 86 -12.75 3.87 -9.66
N GLU A 87 -11.94 4.83 -9.20
CA GLU A 87 -10.97 5.55 -10.04
C GLU A 87 -9.90 4.62 -10.62
N MET A 88 -9.45 3.64 -9.83
CA MET A 88 -8.49 2.63 -10.31
C MET A 88 -9.17 1.69 -11.32
N MET A 89 -10.40 1.26 -11.08
CA MET A 89 -11.15 0.43 -12.02
C MET A 89 -11.35 1.15 -13.36
N GLU A 90 -11.69 2.44 -13.31
CA GLU A 90 -11.82 3.27 -14.51
C GLU A 90 -10.46 3.45 -15.21
N PHE A 91 -9.39 3.72 -14.45
CA PHE A 91 -8.02 3.83 -14.97
C PHE A 91 -7.61 2.56 -15.71
N LEU A 92 -7.77 1.38 -15.10
CA LEU A 92 -7.43 0.10 -15.73
C LEU A 92 -8.22 -0.10 -17.02
N SER A 93 -9.52 0.24 -17.03
CA SER A 93 -10.39 0.14 -18.19
C SER A 93 -9.96 1.07 -19.31
N ARG A 94 -9.58 2.32 -19.01
CA ARG A 94 -9.11 3.31 -19.99
C ARG A 94 -7.76 2.91 -20.57
N VAL A 95 -6.81 2.52 -19.71
CA VAL A 95 -5.47 2.10 -20.14
C VAL A 95 -5.55 0.83 -20.97
N GLY A 96 -6.35 -0.15 -20.56
CA GLY A 96 -6.58 -1.38 -21.34
C GLY A 96 -7.08 -1.08 -22.74
N ARG A 97 -8.09 -0.22 -22.89
CA ARG A 97 -8.59 0.23 -24.21
C ARG A 97 -7.53 0.99 -25.01
N TYR A 98 -6.78 1.88 -24.39
CA TYR A 98 -5.74 2.66 -25.04
C TYR A 98 -4.58 1.80 -25.54
N THR A 99 -4.17 0.81 -24.76
CA THR A 99 -3.03 -0.07 -25.07
C THR A 99 -3.45 -1.35 -25.81
N LEU A 100 -4.75 -1.53 -26.11
CA LEU A 100 -5.32 -2.76 -26.68
C LEU A 100 -4.99 -4.01 -25.86
N THR A 101 -4.87 -3.83 -24.54
CA THR A 101 -4.58 -4.91 -23.61
C THR A 101 -5.88 -5.38 -22.95
N PRO A 102 -6.17 -6.69 -22.91
CA PRO A 102 -7.35 -7.22 -22.23
C PRO A 102 -7.40 -6.78 -20.76
N LEU A 103 -8.61 -6.49 -20.26
CA LEU A 103 -8.79 -5.91 -18.93
C LEU A 103 -8.28 -6.83 -17.80
N ASN A 104 -8.39 -8.14 -17.95
CA ASN A 104 -7.80 -9.13 -17.04
C ASN A 104 -6.26 -9.00 -16.96
N GLY A 105 -5.61 -8.66 -18.06
CA GLY A 105 -4.17 -8.37 -18.11
C GLY A 105 -3.84 -7.10 -17.32
N MET A 106 -4.68 -6.06 -17.42
CA MET A 106 -4.53 -4.83 -16.62
C MET A 106 -4.75 -5.11 -15.14
N LEU A 107 -5.80 -5.89 -14.79
CA LEU A 107 -6.04 -6.29 -13.41
C LEU A 107 -4.84 -7.05 -12.82
N LYS A 108 -4.22 -7.94 -13.60
CA LYS A 108 -3.03 -8.68 -13.18
C LYS A 108 -1.85 -7.76 -12.82
N LEU A 109 -1.74 -6.58 -13.45
CA LEU A 109 -0.72 -5.59 -13.07
C LEU A 109 -1.03 -4.95 -11.72
N ALA A 110 -2.29 -4.60 -11.46
CA ALA A 110 -2.72 -4.00 -10.20
C ALA A 110 -2.74 -4.98 -9.01
N THR A 111 -2.84 -6.29 -9.28
CA THR A 111 -2.84 -7.35 -8.26
C THR A 111 -1.49 -8.06 -8.11
N ARG A 112 -0.43 -7.47 -8.62
CA ARG A 112 0.92 -8.09 -8.64
C ARG A 112 1.61 -8.13 -7.28
N ALA A 113 0.99 -7.58 -6.25
CA ALA A 113 1.55 -7.62 -4.90
C ALA A 113 1.64 -9.07 -4.40
N PRO A 114 2.79 -9.50 -3.90
CA PRO A 114 2.93 -10.84 -3.33
C PRO A 114 2.10 -10.96 -2.05
N GLY A 115 1.49 -12.12 -1.82
CA GLY A 115 0.76 -12.41 -0.60
C GLY A 115 -0.57 -11.65 -0.47
N LEU A 116 -1.23 -11.33 -1.58
CA LEU A 116 -2.54 -10.69 -1.57
C LEU A 116 -3.62 -11.60 -0.96
N THR A 117 -3.46 -12.91 -1.12
CA THR A 117 -4.34 -13.95 -0.55
C THR A 117 -3.95 -14.35 0.86
N ASP A 118 -2.76 -13.97 1.31
CA ASP A 118 -2.29 -14.35 2.62
C ASP A 118 -2.84 -13.38 3.68
N PRO A 119 -3.22 -13.87 4.86
CA PRO A 119 -3.54 -12.99 5.97
C PRO A 119 -2.34 -12.07 6.27
N PRO A 120 -2.56 -10.91 6.91
CA PRO A 120 -1.47 -10.05 7.35
C PRO A 120 -0.43 -10.88 8.11
N SER A 121 0.77 -10.99 7.57
CA SER A 121 1.79 -11.78 8.27
C SER A 121 2.16 -11.06 9.56
N MET A 122 2.06 -11.80 10.67
CA MET A 122 2.49 -11.36 11.98
C MET A 122 3.96 -11.69 12.19
N LYS A 123 4.65 -10.90 12.99
CA LYS A 123 6.00 -11.16 13.49
C LYS A 123 5.97 -11.13 15.02
N ILE A 124 6.78 -11.97 15.61
CA ILE A 124 6.99 -11.93 17.05
C ILE A 124 7.92 -10.75 17.37
N VAL A 125 7.48 -9.93 18.30
CA VAL A 125 8.24 -8.81 18.85
C VAL A 125 8.27 -8.91 20.37
N TYR A 126 9.27 -8.32 20.96
CA TYR A 126 9.53 -8.34 22.39
C TYR A 126 9.45 -6.93 22.95
N ALA A 127 8.76 -6.79 24.06
CA ALA A 127 8.57 -5.55 24.80
C ALA A 127 8.87 -5.79 26.29
N LYS A 128 8.91 -4.73 27.07
CA LYS A 128 9.03 -4.85 28.53
C LYS A 128 7.80 -5.57 29.09
N GLY A 129 8.01 -6.59 29.91
CA GLY A 129 7.00 -7.25 30.72
C GLY A 129 6.99 -6.76 32.15
N ASP A 130 6.01 -7.25 32.93
CA ASP A 130 5.81 -6.85 34.35
C ASP A 130 6.27 -7.93 35.33
N GLY A 131 6.82 -9.04 34.83
CA GLY A 131 7.29 -10.15 35.65
C GLY A 131 8.65 -9.90 36.33
N ASP A 132 8.87 -10.56 37.44
CA ASP A 132 10.12 -10.52 38.19
C ASP A 132 11.14 -11.53 37.65
N VAL A 133 12.42 -11.25 37.84
CA VAL A 133 13.53 -12.10 37.39
C VAL A 133 14.17 -12.80 38.59
N ASP A 134 14.04 -14.14 38.66
CA ASP A 134 14.58 -14.95 39.78
C ASP A 134 16.08 -14.77 39.98
N ARG A 135 16.84 -14.69 38.90
CA ARG A 135 18.29 -14.52 38.92
C ARG A 135 18.73 -13.50 37.89
N MET A 136 19.22 -12.36 38.35
CA MET A 136 19.80 -11.35 37.48
C MET A 136 21.20 -11.76 37.06
N THR A 137 21.44 -11.68 35.72
CA THR A 137 22.76 -11.86 35.12
C THR A 137 23.12 -10.65 34.25
N PRO A 138 24.39 -10.37 33.99
CA PRO A 138 24.76 -9.21 33.17
C PRO A 138 24.11 -9.20 31.77
N ALA A 139 23.85 -10.39 31.20
CA ALA A 139 23.15 -10.53 29.93
C ALA A 139 21.64 -10.16 30.04
N ARG A 140 20.98 -10.60 31.10
CA ARG A 140 19.58 -10.28 31.36
C ARG A 140 19.39 -8.80 31.68
N GLU A 141 20.30 -8.23 32.49
CA GLU A 141 20.28 -6.81 32.81
C GLU A 141 20.39 -5.93 31.57
N ARG A 142 21.27 -6.24 30.59
CA ARG A 142 21.37 -5.50 29.33
C ARG A 142 20.06 -5.52 28.56
N VAL A 143 19.39 -6.66 28.45
CA VAL A 143 18.10 -6.78 27.76
C VAL A 143 17.04 -5.90 28.44
N LEU A 144 16.89 -6.02 29.75
CA LEU A 144 15.90 -5.27 30.53
C LEU A 144 16.17 -3.78 30.50
N LYS A 145 17.44 -3.36 30.55
CA LYS A 145 17.83 -1.95 30.44
C LYS A 145 17.40 -1.37 29.09
N ILE A 146 17.70 -2.04 27.98
CA ILE A 146 17.28 -1.60 26.63
C ILE A 146 15.75 -1.43 26.60
N LEU A 147 14.99 -2.44 27.02
CA LEU A 147 13.53 -2.40 27.01
C LEU A 147 12.96 -1.34 27.96
N LYS A 148 13.67 -1.01 29.05
CA LYS A 148 13.29 0.07 29.97
C LYS A 148 13.56 1.45 29.36
N ASP A 149 14.73 1.62 28.75
CA ASP A 149 15.16 2.89 28.16
C ASP A 149 14.36 3.23 26.89
N THR A 150 13.71 2.23 26.29
CA THR A 150 12.90 2.34 25.07
C THR A 150 11.49 1.77 25.28
N ALA A 151 10.81 2.19 26.34
CA ALA A 151 9.54 1.59 26.82
C ALA A 151 8.43 1.51 25.74
N ASP A 152 8.41 2.45 24.80
CA ASP A 152 7.42 2.53 23.72
C ASP A 152 7.84 1.77 22.44
N MET A 153 9.02 1.13 22.44
CA MET A 153 9.54 0.42 21.27
C MET A 153 9.38 -1.09 21.41
N GLN A 154 9.07 -1.72 20.30
CA GLN A 154 9.03 -3.17 20.16
C GLN A 154 10.22 -3.64 19.31
N PHE A 155 10.87 -4.72 19.72
CA PHE A 155 12.03 -5.27 19.06
C PHE A 155 11.74 -6.66 18.52
N THR A 156 12.19 -6.98 17.32
CA THR A 156 12.27 -8.37 16.88
C THR A 156 13.36 -9.10 17.67
N GLY A 157 13.28 -10.43 17.74
CA GLY A 157 14.33 -11.22 18.42
C GLY A 157 15.73 -10.98 17.87
N LYS A 158 15.85 -10.67 16.58
CA LYS A 158 17.13 -10.32 15.95
C LYS A 158 17.64 -8.96 16.44
N GLU A 159 16.82 -7.94 16.40
CA GLU A 159 17.17 -6.59 16.84
C GLU A 159 17.55 -6.57 18.32
N LEU A 160 16.75 -7.21 19.19
CA LEU A 160 17.02 -7.26 20.63
C LEU A 160 18.29 -8.05 20.96
N LYS A 161 18.53 -9.17 20.24
CA LYS A 161 19.75 -9.94 20.35
C LYS A 161 20.99 -9.11 19.99
N GLU A 162 20.93 -8.36 18.89
CA GLU A 162 22.04 -7.52 18.41
C GLU A 162 22.27 -6.34 19.36
N ALA A 163 21.22 -5.63 19.76
CA ALA A 163 21.30 -4.48 20.64
C ALA A 163 21.84 -4.83 22.04
N ALA A 164 21.38 -5.94 22.63
CA ALA A 164 21.81 -6.36 23.96
C ALA A 164 23.09 -7.22 23.95
N ASN A 165 23.58 -7.61 22.78
CA ASN A 165 24.68 -8.57 22.58
C ASN A 165 24.48 -9.84 23.42
N VAL A 166 23.36 -10.53 23.16
CA VAL A 166 22.95 -11.76 23.87
C VAL A 166 22.50 -12.82 22.89
N THR A 167 22.29 -14.06 23.39
CA THR A 167 21.65 -15.12 22.61
C THR A 167 20.14 -15.08 22.75
N ILE A 168 19.43 -15.66 21.79
CA ILE A 168 17.95 -15.73 21.85
C ILE A 168 17.44 -16.49 23.07
N SER A 169 18.23 -17.44 23.61
CA SER A 169 17.90 -18.20 24.80
C SER A 169 17.77 -17.31 26.06
N VAL A 170 18.57 -16.26 26.16
CA VAL A 170 18.47 -15.29 27.26
C VAL A 170 17.13 -14.55 27.19
N ILE A 171 16.73 -14.11 25.98
CA ILE A 171 15.44 -13.43 25.76
C ILE A 171 14.29 -14.38 26.08
N LYS A 172 14.29 -15.62 25.58
CA LYS A 172 13.26 -16.62 25.90
C LYS A 172 13.18 -16.95 27.39
N GLY A 173 14.33 -16.99 28.09
CA GLY A 173 14.37 -17.18 29.52
C GLY A 173 13.76 -16.02 30.32
N LEU A 174 13.82 -14.78 29.80
CA LEU A 174 13.11 -13.64 30.38
C LEU A 174 11.61 -13.64 30.04
N VAL A 175 11.25 -14.14 28.87
CA VAL A 175 9.84 -14.33 28.48
C VAL A 175 9.16 -15.37 29.38
N SER A 176 9.81 -16.50 29.68
CA SER A 176 9.27 -17.53 30.55
C SER A 176 9.05 -17.05 31.99
N GLN A 177 9.74 -15.99 32.42
CA GLN A 177 9.58 -15.34 33.72
C GLN A 177 8.65 -14.12 33.68
N GLY A 178 8.07 -13.80 32.51
CA GLY A 178 7.19 -12.66 32.34
C GLY A 178 7.86 -11.28 32.36
N ALA A 179 9.20 -11.23 32.55
CA ALA A 179 9.96 -9.97 32.54
C ALA A 179 10.10 -9.34 31.14
N VAL A 180 9.91 -10.15 30.11
CA VAL A 180 9.80 -9.72 28.71
C VAL A 180 8.51 -10.26 28.16
N ALA A 181 7.68 -9.39 27.57
CA ALA A 181 6.45 -9.77 26.90
C ALA A 181 6.78 -10.16 25.44
N GLU A 182 6.28 -11.33 25.02
CA GLU A 182 6.28 -11.74 23.62
C GLU A 182 4.93 -11.38 23.02
N LEU A 183 4.93 -10.53 21.98
CA LEU A 183 3.75 -9.97 21.35
C LEU A 183 3.74 -10.29 19.85
N GLU A 184 2.56 -10.47 19.30
CA GLU A 184 2.39 -10.48 17.84
C GLU A 184 2.17 -9.07 17.33
N SER A 185 2.98 -8.68 16.34
CA SER A 185 2.88 -7.37 15.68
C SER A 185 2.77 -7.57 14.18
N PRO A 186 1.99 -6.73 13.47
CA PRO A 186 1.97 -6.77 12.02
C PRO A 186 3.37 -6.68 11.43
N ARG A 187 3.69 -7.55 10.49
CA ARG A 187 5.00 -7.53 9.81
C ARG A 187 5.14 -6.30 8.93
N ASP A 188 4.04 -5.86 8.33
CA ASP A 188 3.97 -4.70 7.47
C ASP A 188 3.56 -3.49 8.31
N ILE A 189 4.54 -2.83 8.93
CA ILE A 189 4.34 -1.60 9.69
C ILE A 189 4.16 -0.41 8.75
N PRO A 190 3.36 0.61 9.13
CA PRO A 190 3.25 1.85 8.37
C PRO A 190 4.62 2.50 8.11
N TYR A 191 4.70 3.29 7.05
CA TYR A 191 5.86 4.18 6.84
C TYR A 191 5.84 5.29 7.88
N ALA A 192 7.03 5.79 8.23
CA ALA A 192 7.11 6.98 9.07
C ALA A 192 6.45 8.17 8.35
N GLU A 193 5.75 8.98 9.11
CA GLU A 193 5.06 10.14 8.58
C GLU A 193 6.02 11.16 7.97
N LEU A 194 5.61 11.70 6.83
CA LEU A 194 6.31 12.75 6.12
C LEU A 194 5.76 14.10 6.59
N ASP A 195 6.64 15.02 6.96
CA ASP A 195 6.27 16.35 7.42
C ASP A 195 6.27 17.34 6.24
N PRO A 196 5.09 17.78 5.75
CA PRO A 196 4.99 18.77 4.70
C PRO A 196 5.41 20.18 5.14
N CYS A 197 5.46 20.46 6.45
CA CYS A 197 5.77 21.77 7.01
C CYS A 197 7.27 22.04 7.16
N LEU A 198 8.12 21.03 6.97
CA LEU A 198 9.57 21.25 6.99
C LEU A 198 10.01 22.31 5.98
N PRO A 199 11.02 23.12 6.31
CA PRO A 199 11.48 24.19 5.43
C PRO A 199 11.92 23.68 4.05
N SER A 200 11.37 24.25 3.00
CA SER A 200 11.84 24.02 1.64
C SER A 200 13.10 24.89 1.36
N LYS A 201 13.80 24.56 0.29
CA LYS A 201 14.83 25.44 -0.23
C LYS A 201 14.22 26.78 -0.64
N LYS A 202 14.97 27.86 -0.48
CA LYS A 202 14.55 29.19 -0.95
C LYS A 202 14.32 29.17 -2.46
N LEU A 203 13.08 29.40 -2.86
CA LEU A 203 12.65 29.44 -4.25
C LEU A 203 12.91 30.84 -4.83
N THR A 204 13.24 30.91 -6.11
CA THR A 204 13.20 32.17 -6.86
C THR A 204 11.76 32.64 -7.04
N SER A 205 11.53 33.89 -7.44
CA SER A 205 10.17 34.41 -7.71
C SER A 205 9.42 33.53 -8.71
N ALA A 206 10.04 33.23 -9.85
CA ALA A 206 9.40 32.37 -10.88
C ALA A 206 9.08 30.95 -10.39
N GLN A 207 9.94 30.34 -9.58
CA GLN A 207 9.68 29.02 -8.96
C GLN A 207 8.54 29.09 -7.95
N LYS A 208 8.48 30.17 -7.16
CA LYS A 208 7.40 30.41 -6.21
C LYS A 208 6.06 30.55 -6.92
N ASP A 209 5.99 31.37 -7.97
CA ASP A 209 4.78 31.58 -8.75
C ASP A 209 4.29 30.27 -9.38
N ALA A 210 5.21 29.45 -9.91
CA ALA A 210 4.87 28.14 -10.45
C ALA A 210 4.37 27.17 -9.35
N GLY A 211 5.02 27.15 -8.18
CA GLY A 211 4.61 26.36 -7.02
C GLY A 211 3.22 26.78 -6.51
N ASP A 212 2.94 28.08 -6.43
CA ASP A 212 1.65 28.61 -5.98
C ASP A 212 0.51 28.21 -6.94
N ARG A 213 0.77 28.19 -8.26
CA ARG A 213 -0.19 27.69 -9.26
C ARG A 213 -0.47 26.20 -9.08
N LEU A 214 0.55 25.39 -8.84
CA LEU A 214 0.39 23.95 -8.59
C LEU A 214 -0.43 23.73 -7.32
N ARG A 215 -0.12 24.40 -6.21
CA ARG A 215 -0.89 24.33 -4.96
C ARG A 215 -2.36 24.71 -5.17
N LYS A 216 -2.62 25.80 -5.89
CA LYS A 216 -3.99 26.23 -6.23
C LYS A 216 -4.74 25.14 -6.99
N ASN A 217 -4.11 24.52 -8.00
CA ASN A 217 -4.73 23.46 -8.79
C ASN A 217 -5.11 22.24 -7.91
N ILE A 218 -4.24 21.87 -6.96
CA ILE A 218 -4.50 20.75 -6.04
C ILE A 218 -5.68 21.06 -5.10
N ARG A 219 -5.77 22.29 -4.58
CA ARG A 219 -6.88 22.76 -3.73
C ARG A 219 -8.23 22.74 -4.43
N MET A 220 -8.25 22.98 -5.75
CA MET A 220 -9.48 22.93 -6.53
C MET A 220 -10.14 21.54 -6.55
N ASN A 221 -9.42 20.49 -6.20
CA ASN A 221 -9.87 19.10 -6.14
C ASN A 221 -10.57 18.60 -7.43
N THR A 222 -10.13 19.12 -8.57
CA THR A 222 -10.60 18.72 -9.90
C THR A 222 -9.44 18.15 -10.69
N TYR A 223 -9.74 17.25 -11.62
CA TYR A 223 -8.72 16.73 -12.52
C TYR A 223 -8.14 17.88 -13.37
N ASN A 224 -6.83 18.01 -13.36
CA ASN A 224 -6.10 18.92 -14.24
C ASN A 224 -4.72 18.35 -14.58
N THR A 225 -4.18 18.80 -15.68
CA THR A 225 -2.80 18.48 -16.11
C THR A 225 -2.01 19.76 -16.22
N THR A 226 -0.86 19.81 -15.56
CA THR A 226 0.05 20.96 -15.60
C THR A 226 1.38 20.56 -16.22
N LEU A 227 1.81 21.28 -17.25
CA LEU A 227 3.13 21.13 -17.85
C LEU A 227 4.11 22.11 -17.21
N LEU A 228 5.05 21.59 -16.41
CA LEU A 228 6.14 22.37 -15.83
C LEU A 228 7.35 22.38 -16.78
N ARG A 229 7.56 23.49 -17.49
CA ARG A 229 8.68 23.67 -18.44
C ARG A 229 9.87 24.35 -17.76
N GLY A 230 11.06 23.91 -18.09
CA GLY A 230 12.32 24.49 -17.60
C GLY A 230 13.51 23.67 -18.07
N ILE A 231 14.66 24.33 -18.21
CA ILE A 231 15.94 23.67 -18.57
C ILE A 231 16.39 22.71 -17.45
N THR A 232 17.34 21.85 -17.74
CA THR A 232 18.00 21.02 -16.72
C THR A 232 18.66 21.92 -15.68
N GLY A 233 18.52 21.57 -14.39
CA GLY A 233 19.06 22.40 -13.30
C GLY A 233 18.20 23.60 -12.89
N SER A 234 17.09 23.92 -13.58
CA SER A 234 16.23 25.07 -13.23
C SER A 234 15.44 24.93 -11.92
N GLY A 235 15.62 23.82 -11.19
CA GLY A 235 14.95 23.59 -9.90
C GLY A 235 13.51 23.10 -10.02
N LYS A 236 13.08 22.51 -11.14
CA LYS A 236 11.75 21.92 -11.32
C LYS A 236 11.37 20.97 -10.16
N THR A 237 12.35 20.22 -9.65
CA THR A 237 12.14 19.32 -8.51
C THR A 237 11.61 20.07 -7.30
N GLU A 238 12.22 21.18 -6.92
CA GLU A 238 11.80 21.95 -5.76
C GLU A 238 10.37 22.49 -5.96
N VAL A 239 10.03 22.90 -7.20
CA VAL A 239 8.70 23.41 -7.54
C VAL A 239 7.62 22.31 -7.40
N TYR A 240 7.82 21.11 -7.95
CA TYR A 240 6.79 20.09 -7.83
C TYR A 240 6.75 19.46 -6.43
N LEU A 241 7.82 19.53 -5.62
CA LEU A 241 7.78 19.12 -4.22
C LEU A 241 6.87 20.03 -3.37
N GLU A 242 6.65 21.29 -3.78
CA GLU A 242 5.64 22.14 -3.16
C GLU A 242 4.20 21.63 -3.43
N ALA A 243 3.98 21.06 -4.62
CA ALA A 243 2.72 20.38 -4.93
C ALA A 243 2.53 19.10 -4.08
N VAL A 244 3.60 18.32 -3.91
CA VAL A 244 3.57 17.14 -3.03
C VAL A 244 3.26 17.56 -1.58
N ALA A 245 3.91 18.60 -1.07
CA ALA A 245 3.64 19.12 0.27
C ALA A 245 2.16 19.52 0.44
N GLU A 246 1.58 20.19 -0.56
CA GLU A 246 0.16 20.55 -0.54
C GLU A 246 -0.77 19.32 -0.54
N CYS A 247 -0.43 18.27 -1.32
CA CYS A 247 -1.17 17.01 -1.27
C CYS A 247 -1.19 16.42 0.15
N LEU A 248 -0.03 16.42 0.83
CA LEU A 248 0.09 15.89 2.19
C LEU A 248 -0.70 16.73 3.20
N LEU A 249 -0.67 18.06 3.10
CA LEU A 249 -1.45 18.96 3.96
C LEU A 249 -2.96 18.73 3.82
N LEU A 250 -3.41 18.30 2.64
CA LEU A 250 -4.81 17.95 2.37
C LEU A 250 -5.15 16.48 2.70
N GLY A 251 -4.25 15.72 3.32
CA GLY A 251 -4.44 14.30 3.63
C GLY A 251 -4.49 13.40 2.39
N LYS A 252 -3.97 13.88 1.24
CA LYS A 252 -3.94 13.11 -0.02
C LYS A 252 -2.61 12.39 -0.18
N GLN A 253 -2.65 11.33 -0.98
CA GLN A 253 -1.44 10.60 -1.38
C GLN A 253 -0.84 11.22 -2.65
N ALA A 254 0.49 11.13 -2.77
CA ALA A 254 1.20 11.58 -3.96
C ALA A 254 2.04 10.44 -4.55
N LEU A 255 1.98 10.29 -5.88
CA LEU A 255 2.81 9.37 -6.64
C LEU A 255 3.81 10.16 -7.49
N ILE A 256 5.10 9.95 -7.26
CA ILE A 256 6.18 10.55 -8.05
C ILE A 256 6.72 9.48 -9.00
N LEU A 257 6.43 9.68 -10.28
CA LEU A 257 6.91 8.78 -11.34
C LEU A 257 8.21 9.31 -11.93
N ILE A 258 9.25 8.49 -11.85
CA ILE A 258 10.55 8.81 -12.45
C ILE A 258 11.10 7.60 -13.21
N PRO A 259 11.92 7.79 -14.24
CA PRO A 259 12.64 6.67 -14.86
C PRO A 259 13.51 5.94 -13.83
N GLU A 260 13.64 4.61 -13.95
CA GLU A 260 14.43 3.81 -12.99
C GLU A 260 15.86 4.34 -12.83
N ILE A 261 16.49 4.80 -13.91
CA ILE A 261 17.84 5.39 -13.89
C ILE A 261 17.93 6.70 -13.11
N ALA A 262 16.82 7.39 -12.89
CA ALA A 262 16.74 8.64 -12.13
C ALA A 262 16.37 8.42 -10.66
N LEU A 263 16.03 7.18 -10.28
CA LEU A 263 15.77 6.79 -8.89
C LEU A 263 17.09 6.58 -8.15
N THR A 264 17.81 7.65 -7.96
CA THR A 264 19.12 7.65 -7.30
C THR A 264 18.98 7.85 -5.78
N VAL A 265 20.02 7.45 -5.05
CA VAL A 265 20.12 7.72 -3.60
C VAL A 265 20.01 9.23 -3.32
N GLU A 266 20.62 10.04 -4.15
CA GLU A 266 20.57 11.52 -4.04
C GLU A 266 19.16 12.08 -4.16
N PHE A 267 18.33 11.51 -5.06
CA PHE A 267 16.93 11.93 -5.19
C PHE A 267 16.12 11.56 -3.94
N LEU A 268 16.31 10.34 -3.42
CA LEU A 268 15.64 9.89 -2.19
C LEU A 268 16.10 10.70 -0.96
N ASP A 269 17.37 11.04 -0.88
CA ASP A 269 17.91 11.90 0.19
C ASP A 269 17.41 13.34 0.07
N ARG A 270 17.16 13.85 -1.13
CA ARG A 270 16.49 15.13 -1.34
C ARG A 270 15.06 15.12 -0.78
N LEU A 271 14.30 14.05 -1.04
CA LEU A 271 12.96 13.87 -0.47
C LEU A 271 13.01 13.74 1.06
N LYS A 272 13.97 12.97 1.58
CA LYS A 272 14.17 12.86 3.03
C LYS A 272 14.48 14.22 3.67
N LYS A 273 15.33 15.04 3.04
CA LYS A 273 15.62 16.40 3.52
C LYS A 273 14.41 17.31 3.48
N ARG A 274 13.53 17.15 2.48
CA ARG A 274 12.33 18.00 2.31
C ARG A 274 11.18 17.60 3.25
N PHE A 275 11.05 16.30 3.57
CA PHE A 275 9.90 15.76 4.30
C PHE A 275 10.28 15.02 5.60
N GLY A 276 11.53 15.06 6.03
CA GLY A 276 12.02 14.42 7.25
C GLY A 276 12.29 12.92 7.13
N GLN A 277 11.52 12.21 6.32
CA GLN A 277 11.59 10.76 6.16
C GLN A 277 11.69 10.35 4.68
N LYS A 278 12.11 9.11 4.43
CA LYS A 278 12.12 8.54 3.08
C LYS A 278 10.72 8.09 2.68
N PRO A 279 10.26 8.41 1.45
CA PRO A 279 8.99 7.91 0.95
C PRO A 279 9.03 6.41 0.67
N ALA A 280 7.86 5.80 0.50
CA ALA A 280 7.74 4.44 -0.01
C ALA A 280 8.29 4.35 -1.43
N GLN A 281 8.85 3.19 -1.80
CA GLN A 281 9.49 2.97 -3.09
C GLN A 281 8.87 1.80 -3.83
N TRP A 282 8.71 1.94 -5.17
CA TRP A 282 8.21 0.88 -6.02
C TRP A 282 8.99 0.81 -7.35
N HIS A 283 9.92 -0.13 -7.42
CA HIS A 283 10.74 -0.39 -8.60
C HIS A 283 11.26 -1.83 -8.62
N SER A 284 11.98 -2.22 -9.67
CA SER A 284 12.49 -3.59 -9.84
C SER A 284 13.42 -4.05 -8.72
N GLY A 285 14.24 -3.15 -8.17
CA GLY A 285 15.20 -3.44 -7.10
C GLY A 285 14.61 -3.57 -5.70
N VAL A 286 13.30 -3.32 -5.51
CA VAL A 286 12.65 -3.46 -4.20
C VAL A 286 12.31 -4.92 -3.92
N THR A 287 12.58 -5.40 -2.71
CA THR A 287 12.27 -6.77 -2.28
C THR A 287 10.77 -7.06 -2.34
N MET A 288 10.42 -8.34 -2.46
CA MET A 288 9.01 -8.76 -2.50
C MET A 288 8.26 -8.42 -1.21
N THR A 289 8.93 -8.49 -0.06
CA THR A 289 8.35 -8.08 1.24
C THR A 289 8.02 -6.60 1.25
N GLU A 290 8.93 -5.75 0.78
CA GLU A 290 8.70 -4.31 0.73
C GLU A 290 7.65 -3.93 -0.33
N LYS A 291 7.58 -4.66 -1.45
CA LYS A 291 6.49 -4.50 -2.44
C LYS A 291 5.13 -4.79 -1.83
N ARG A 292 5.00 -5.90 -1.06
CA ARG A 292 3.76 -6.23 -0.36
C ARG A 292 3.38 -5.14 0.63
N ARG A 293 4.34 -4.69 1.45
CA ARG A 293 4.15 -3.59 2.40
C ARG A 293 3.70 -2.31 1.70
N CYS A 294 4.42 -1.90 0.64
CA CYS A 294 4.09 -0.70 -0.12
C CYS A 294 2.68 -0.77 -0.69
N TRP A 295 2.32 -1.86 -1.36
CA TRP A 295 1.00 -2.04 -1.93
C TRP A 295 -0.11 -1.94 -0.86
N ARG A 296 0.05 -2.66 0.27
CA ARG A 296 -0.91 -2.62 1.37
C ARG A 296 -1.03 -1.23 1.97
N MET A 297 0.09 -0.56 2.24
CA MET A 297 0.10 0.78 2.82
C MET A 297 -0.49 1.84 1.86
N VAL A 298 -0.34 1.65 0.56
CA VAL A 298 -1.03 2.50 -0.45
C VAL A 298 -2.53 2.25 -0.41
N ALA A 299 -2.96 0.99 -0.44
CA ALA A 299 -4.38 0.63 -0.41
C ALA A 299 -5.08 1.14 0.87
N GLU A 300 -4.41 1.06 2.02
CA GLU A 300 -4.89 1.55 3.32
C GLU A 300 -4.72 3.07 3.52
N ALA A 301 -4.27 3.82 2.51
CA ALA A 301 -3.94 5.24 2.57
C ALA A 301 -2.87 5.62 3.64
N LYS A 302 -2.04 4.65 4.07
CA LYS A 302 -0.97 4.83 5.06
C LYS A 302 0.40 5.15 4.43
N ALA A 303 0.55 5.05 3.11
CA ALA A 303 1.72 5.51 2.38
C ALA A 303 1.42 6.88 1.78
N GLN A 304 1.94 7.94 2.37
CA GLN A 304 1.67 9.33 1.96
C GLN A 304 2.28 9.65 0.59
N VAL A 305 3.51 9.23 0.35
CA VAL A 305 4.23 9.44 -0.92
C VAL A 305 4.85 8.13 -1.38
N VAL A 306 4.61 7.80 -2.64
CA VAL A 306 5.30 6.70 -3.32
C VAL A 306 6.18 7.28 -4.42
N VAL A 307 7.42 6.81 -4.49
CA VAL A 307 8.33 7.10 -5.60
C VAL A 307 8.56 5.82 -6.37
N GLY A 308 8.34 5.85 -7.67
CA GLY A 308 8.51 4.64 -8.44
C GLY A 308 8.64 4.82 -9.94
N ALA A 309 8.94 3.71 -10.60
CA ALA A 309 8.95 3.61 -12.05
C ALA A 309 7.52 3.46 -12.61
N ARG A 310 7.39 3.30 -13.92
CA ARG A 310 6.08 3.17 -14.61
C ARG A 310 5.14 2.11 -14.01
N SER A 311 5.68 1.02 -13.45
CA SER A 311 4.88 -0.03 -12.82
C SER A 311 4.13 0.42 -11.57
N SER A 312 4.52 1.51 -10.92
CA SER A 312 3.84 2.07 -9.76
C SER A 312 2.52 2.78 -10.09
N LEU A 313 2.20 2.98 -11.36
CA LEU A 313 0.87 3.44 -11.79
C LEU A 313 -0.27 2.48 -11.42
N TYR A 314 0.04 1.24 -11.14
CA TYR A 314 -0.91 0.17 -10.86
C TYR A 314 -0.98 -0.20 -9.36
N LEU A 315 -0.52 0.70 -8.49
CA LEU A 315 -0.60 0.54 -7.04
C LEU A 315 -1.96 0.92 -6.50
#